data_689e3ef70aa9ce32b360cf3756756c25
#
_entry.id   689e3ef70aa9ce32b360cf3756756c25
#
_cell.length_a   1.000
_cell.length_b   1.000
_cell.length_c   1.000
_cell.angle_alpha   90.00
_cell.angle_beta   90.00
_cell.angle_gamma   90.00
#
_symmetry.space_group_name_H-M   'P 1'
#
loop_
_entity.id
_entity.type
_entity.pdbx_description
1 polymer ?
#
loop_
_entity_poly.entity_id
_entity_poly.type
_entity_poly.pdbx_seq_one_letter_code
_entity_poly.pdbx_strand_id
1 'polypeptide(L)'
;MANGEPYLKTRPMPTSKNQELDRKYRVLRQTLCIHSILRDKFAFRAKLVESTLLVCSVVFCATTFASDELYQTLGIDAAGAKVVLGITSVAAFAASLILLFVDWKGQSEKHWQAAERWSKVLAVYRDAWHSDGTWETGRIDQLNEAYWDADEHTVPLPSGAAFTSLKSKFLIGVEISRLKTRYLGCPGLTLGLI
;
A
#
# COMPACT_ATOMS: atom_id res chain seq x y z
N MET A 1 23.68 -7.20 53.52
CA MET A 1 22.33 -7.50 53.08
C MET A 1 21.68 -6.18 52.70
N ALA A 2 21.68 -5.82 51.43
CA ALA A 2 21.09 -4.60 50.93
C ALA A 2 20.01 -5.02 49.92
N ASN A 3 18.75 -4.85 50.28
CA ASN A 3 17.59 -5.11 49.47
C ASN A 3 17.50 -4.08 48.36
N GLY A 4 17.86 -4.46 47.13
CA GLY A 4 17.60 -3.69 45.92
C GLY A 4 16.13 -3.80 45.55
N GLU A 5 15.32 -2.84 45.96
CA GLU A 5 13.97 -2.68 45.42
C GLU A 5 14.04 -2.36 43.92
N PRO A 6 13.30 -3.08 43.06
CA PRO A 6 13.23 -2.71 41.68
C PRO A 6 12.46 -1.38 41.54
N TYR A 7 13.15 -0.34 41.09
CA TYR A 7 12.54 0.93 40.71
C TYR A 7 11.48 0.67 39.60
N LEU A 8 10.25 0.45 40.03
CA LEU A 8 9.08 0.62 39.18
C LEU A 8 9.05 2.12 38.79
N LYS A 9 9.66 2.44 37.64
CA LYS A 9 9.48 3.74 37.00
C LYS A 9 7.98 3.92 36.78
N THR A 10 7.34 4.63 37.74
CA THR A 10 5.96 5.07 37.59
C THR A 10 5.87 5.88 36.31
N ARG A 11 5.26 5.29 35.28
CA ARG A 11 4.95 6.00 34.03
C ARG A 11 4.15 7.23 34.42
N PRO A 12 4.62 8.45 34.09
CA PRO A 12 3.84 9.66 34.37
C PRO A 12 2.45 9.50 33.76
N MET A 13 1.39 9.78 34.51
CA MET A 13 0.02 9.73 34.02
C MET A 13 -0.07 10.63 32.77
N PRO A 14 -0.55 10.09 31.63
CA PRO A 14 -0.60 10.86 30.41
C PRO A 14 -1.53 12.08 30.60
N THR A 15 -1.01 13.26 30.42
CA THR A 15 -1.84 14.46 30.30
C THR A 15 -2.77 14.28 29.08
N SER A 16 -3.96 14.87 29.10
CA SER A 16 -4.94 14.72 28.00
C SER A 16 -4.34 15.04 26.63
N LYS A 17 -3.41 15.99 26.57
CA LYS A 17 -2.66 16.35 25.33
C LYS A 17 -1.74 15.22 24.83
N ASN A 18 -1.05 14.53 25.71
CA ASN A 18 -0.18 13.40 25.32
C ASN A 18 -1.01 12.22 24.77
N GLN A 19 -2.18 11.96 25.34
CA GLN A 19 -3.09 10.93 24.81
C GLN A 19 -3.60 11.27 23.41
N GLU A 20 -3.88 12.54 23.14
CA GLU A 20 -4.30 12.99 21.82
C GLU A 20 -3.20 12.82 20.78
N LEU A 21 -1.96 13.19 21.10
CA LEU A 21 -0.81 13.00 20.22
C LEU A 21 -0.54 11.52 19.97
N ASP A 22 -0.63 10.67 20.97
CA ASP A 22 -0.51 9.21 20.80
C ASP A 22 -1.60 8.65 19.88
N ARG A 23 -2.82 9.17 19.99
CA ARG A 23 -3.92 8.80 19.10
C ARG A 23 -3.63 9.25 17.68
N LYS A 24 -3.22 10.50 17.46
CA LYS A 24 -2.86 11.05 16.13
C LYS A 24 -1.71 10.26 15.52
N TYR A 25 -0.67 9.95 16.27
CA TYR A 25 0.45 9.14 15.81
C TYR A 25 0.02 7.74 15.33
N ARG A 26 -0.88 7.08 16.06
CA ARG A 26 -1.43 5.77 15.64
C ARG A 26 -2.27 5.88 14.37
N VAL A 27 -3.12 6.90 14.28
CA VAL A 27 -3.94 7.16 13.08
C VAL A 27 -3.04 7.43 11.88
N LEU A 28 -2.00 8.25 12.04
CA LEU A 28 -1.03 8.60 11.02
C LEU A 28 -0.33 7.34 10.46
N ARG A 29 0.17 6.45 11.33
CA ARG A 29 0.76 5.17 10.90
C ARG A 29 -0.24 4.29 10.15
N GLN A 30 -1.49 4.25 10.60
CA GLN A 30 -2.55 3.51 9.94
C GLN A 30 -2.85 4.11 8.55
N THR A 31 -3.00 5.41 8.45
CA THR A 31 -3.27 6.14 7.21
C THR A 31 -2.17 5.91 6.18
N LEU A 32 -0.90 6.05 6.59
CA LEU A 32 0.26 5.79 5.74
C LEU A 32 0.24 4.35 5.19
N CYS A 33 0.00 3.36 6.05
CA CYS A 33 -0.06 1.97 5.63
C CYS A 33 -1.21 1.72 4.65
N ILE A 34 -2.39 2.30 4.87
CA ILE A 34 -3.55 2.15 3.98
C ILE A 34 -3.25 2.75 2.60
N HIS A 35 -2.65 3.95 2.53
CA HIS A 35 -2.26 4.54 1.26
C HIS A 35 -1.23 3.68 0.52
N SER A 36 -0.26 3.10 1.21
CA SER A 36 0.73 2.19 0.61
C SER A 36 0.05 0.94 0.03
N ILE A 37 -0.88 0.31 0.75
CA ILE A 37 -1.64 -0.85 0.26
C ILE A 37 -2.48 -0.48 -0.98
N LEU A 38 -3.12 0.68 -0.97
CA LEU A 38 -3.94 1.14 -2.11
C LEU A 38 -3.07 1.44 -3.33
N ARG A 39 -1.94 2.11 -3.15
CA ARG A 39 -0.94 2.33 -4.20
C ARG A 39 -0.55 1.02 -4.88
N ASP A 40 -0.14 0.03 -4.09
CA ASP A 40 0.34 -1.25 -4.61
C ASP A 40 -0.79 -2.02 -5.31
N LYS A 41 -1.99 -1.98 -4.76
CA LYS A 41 -3.18 -2.58 -5.38
C LYS A 41 -3.50 -1.97 -6.75
N PHE A 42 -3.46 -0.64 -6.88
CA PHE A 42 -3.73 0.04 -8.15
C PHE A 42 -2.58 -0.15 -9.14
N ALA A 43 -1.32 -0.10 -8.68
CA ALA A 43 -0.16 -0.38 -9.50
C ALA A 43 -0.18 -1.81 -10.06
N PHE A 44 -0.54 -2.81 -9.24
CA PHE A 44 -0.67 -4.19 -9.68
C PHE A 44 -1.76 -4.35 -10.76
N ARG A 45 -2.91 -3.73 -10.57
CA ARG A 45 -4.00 -3.77 -11.55
C ARG A 45 -3.60 -3.14 -12.89
N ALA A 46 -2.93 -1.98 -12.85
CA ALA A 46 -2.41 -1.33 -14.05
C ALA A 46 -1.44 -2.26 -14.79
N LYS A 47 -0.45 -2.82 -14.09
CA LYS A 47 0.52 -3.76 -14.66
C LYS A 47 -0.14 -5.01 -15.25
N LEU A 48 -1.16 -5.56 -14.57
CA LEU A 48 -1.87 -6.75 -15.05
C LEU A 48 -2.52 -6.49 -16.40
N VAL A 49 -3.21 -5.37 -16.56
CA VAL A 49 -3.89 -5.04 -17.83
C VAL A 49 -2.87 -4.69 -18.92
N GLU A 50 -1.82 -3.93 -18.61
CA GLU A 50 -0.72 -3.63 -19.55
C GLU A 50 -0.04 -4.94 -20.03
N SER A 51 0.24 -5.88 -19.11
CA SER A 51 0.81 -7.18 -19.47
C SER A 51 -0.13 -8.02 -20.33
N THR A 52 -1.43 -7.99 -20.02
CA THR A 52 -2.45 -8.69 -20.85
C THR A 52 -2.48 -8.13 -22.27
N LEU A 53 -2.46 -6.82 -22.43
CA LEU A 53 -2.40 -6.18 -23.75
C LEU A 53 -1.13 -6.58 -24.51
N LEU A 54 0.02 -6.60 -23.84
CA LEU A 54 1.28 -7.00 -24.46
C LEU A 54 1.20 -8.45 -24.96
N VAL A 55 0.73 -9.38 -24.11
CA VAL A 55 0.57 -10.79 -24.48
C VAL A 55 -0.41 -10.94 -25.65
N CYS A 56 -1.56 -10.27 -25.61
CA CYS A 56 -2.52 -10.29 -26.69
C CYS A 56 -1.92 -9.76 -28.01
N SER A 57 -1.12 -8.70 -27.94
CA SER A 57 -0.44 -8.13 -29.12
C SER A 57 0.57 -9.11 -29.72
N VAL A 58 1.35 -9.79 -28.88
CA VAL A 58 2.32 -10.81 -29.32
C VAL A 58 1.61 -12.00 -29.99
N VAL A 59 0.54 -12.51 -29.37
CA VAL A 59 -0.26 -13.59 -29.95
C VAL A 59 -0.88 -13.15 -31.25
N PHE A 60 -1.42 -11.94 -31.33
CA PHE A 60 -1.99 -11.41 -32.57
C PHE A 60 -0.94 -11.33 -33.68
N CYS A 61 0.23 -10.76 -33.41
CA CYS A 61 1.33 -10.74 -34.39
C CYS A 61 1.74 -12.13 -34.81
N ALA A 62 1.95 -13.04 -33.86
CA ALA A 62 2.36 -14.41 -34.17
C ALA A 62 1.33 -15.12 -35.09
N THR A 63 0.04 -14.99 -34.79
CA THR A 63 -1.02 -15.62 -35.58
C THR A 63 -1.21 -14.96 -36.97
N THR A 64 -0.95 -13.65 -37.09
CA THR A 64 -1.11 -12.93 -38.36
C THR A 64 0.01 -13.25 -39.35
N PHE A 65 1.25 -13.45 -38.85
CA PHE A 65 2.43 -13.72 -39.67
C PHE A 65 2.77 -15.19 -39.82
N ALA A 66 2.06 -16.08 -39.10
CA ALA A 66 2.25 -17.51 -39.25
C ALA A 66 1.76 -18.02 -40.58
N SER A 67 2.60 -18.81 -41.27
CA SER A 67 2.20 -19.47 -42.52
C SER A 67 1.26 -20.66 -42.25
N ASP A 68 0.46 -21.03 -43.22
CA ASP A 68 -0.41 -22.22 -43.12
C ASP A 68 0.36 -23.51 -42.81
N GLU A 69 1.60 -23.62 -43.27
CA GLU A 69 2.50 -24.73 -42.97
C GLU A 69 2.86 -24.81 -41.50
N LEU A 70 3.04 -23.65 -40.82
CA LEU A 70 3.31 -23.59 -39.39
C LEU A 70 2.11 -24.07 -38.60
N TYR A 71 0.89 -23.66 -38.99
CA TYR A 71 -0.33 -24.14 -38.32
C TYR A 71 -0.50 -25.65 -38.43
N GLN A 72 -0.25 -26.21 -39.62
CA GLN A 72 -0.29 -27.67 -39.83
C GLN A 72 0.77 -28.41 -38.97
N THR A 73 1.98 -27.86 -38.88
CA THR A 73 3.06 -28.42 -38.06
C THR A 73 2.72 -28.43 -36.58
N LEU A 74 2.02 -27.40 -36.09
CA LEU A 74 1.55 -27.29 -34.69
C LEU A 74 0.26 -28.09 -34.44
N GLY A 75 -0.31 -28.74 -35.44
CA GLY A 75 -1.56 -29.47 -35.33
C GLY A 75 -2.79 -28.59 -35.11
N ILE A 76 -2.69 -27.29 -35.44
CA ILE A 76 -3.78 -26.33 -35.31
C ILE A 76 -4.43 -26.18 -36.68
N ASP A 77 -5.71 -26.42 -36.74
CA ASP A 77 -6.46 -26.18 -37.99
C ASP A 77 -6.71 -24.66 -38.22
N ALA A 78 -6.97 -24.29 -39.43
CA ALA A 78 -7.23 -22.87 -39.80
C ALA A 78 -8.47 -22.30 -39.06
N ALA A 79 -9.44 -23.14 -38.74
CA ALA A 79 -10.60 -22.73 -37.96
C ALA A 79 -10.24 -22.42 -36.49
N GLY A 80 -9.43 -23.28 -35.87
CA GLY A 80 -8.91 -23.05 -34.54
C GLY A 80 -8.08 -21.77 -34.44
N ALA A 81 -7.21 -21.51 -35.42
CA ALA A 81 -6.41 -20.28 -35.45
C ALA A 81 -7.30 -19.01 -35.55
N LYS A 82 -8.36 -19.03 -36.34
CA LYS A 82 -9.33 -17.91 -36.44
C LYS A 82 -10.07 -17.67 -35.11
N VAL A 83 -10.43 -18.73 -34.38
CA VAL A 83 -11.09 -18.63 -33.06
C VAL A 83 -10.13 -18.01 -32.05
N VAL A 84 -8.87 -18.44 -31.97
CA VAL A 84 -7.84 -17.88 -31.09
C VAL A 84 -7.64 -16.38 -31.38
N LEU A 85 -7.52 -16.03 -32.68
CA LEU A 85 -7.38 -14.65 -33.11
C LEU A 85 -8.58 -13.80 -32.68
N GLY A 86 -9.79 -14.31 -32.87
CA GLY A 86 -11.03 -13.63 -32.46
C GLY A 86 -11.08 -13.38 -30.95
N ILE A 87 -10.81 -14.39 -30.14
CA ILE A 87 -10.79 -14.27 -28.67
C ILE A 87 -9.71 -13.27 -28.23
N THR A 88 -8.50 -13.35 -28.79
CA THR A 88 -7.40 -12.44 -28.47
C THR A 88 -7.75 -10.99 -28.83
N SER A 89 -8.38 -10.76 -29.96
CA SER A 89 -8.83 -9.41 -30.40
C SER A 89 -9.87 -8.83 -29.43
N VAL A 90 -10.87 -9.63 -29.04
CA VAL A 90 -11.89 -9.19 -28.07
C VAL A 90 -11.27 -8.90 -26.71
N ALA A 91 -10.35 -9.74 -26.24
CA ALA A 91 -9.65 -9.53 -24.97
C ALA A 91 -8.79 -8.25 -25.02
N ALA A 92 -8.05 -8.02 -26.10
CA ALA A 92 -7.25 -6.81 -26.27
C ALA A 92 -8.13 -5.55 -26.32
N PHE A 93 -9.26 -5.60 -27.03
CA PHE A 93 -10.21 -4.50 -27.07
C PHE A 93 -10.82 -4.19 -25.70
N ALA A 94 -11.27 -5.22 -24.98
CA ALA A 94 -11.80 -5.07 -23.62
C ALA A 94 -10.75 -4.49 -22.67
N ALA A 95 -9.51 -4.97 -22.71
CA ALA A 95 -8.42 -4.45 -21.90
C ALA A 95 -8.11 -2.98 -22.23
N SER A 96 -8.15 -2.59 -23.52
CA SER A 96 -7.96 -1.21 -23.96
C SER A 96 -9.06 -0.29 -23.43
N LEU A 97 -10.31 -0.73 -23.45
CA LEU A 97 -11.43 0.02 -22.87
C LEU A 97 -11.25 0.20 -21.36
N ILE A 98 -10.85 -0.84 -20.65
CA ILE A 98 -10.60 -0.75 -19.22
C ILE A 98 -9.51 0.29 -18.90
N LEU A 99 -8.41 0.30 -19.67
CA LEU A 99 -7.34 1.31 -19.49
C LEU A 99 -7.81 2.72 -19.79
N LEU A 100 -8.71 2.89 -20.76
CA LEU A 100 -9.26 4.20 -21.12
C LEU A 100 -10.19 4.76 -20.04
N PHE A 101 -11.06 3.91 -19.46
CA PHE A 101 -12.06 4.35 -18.50
C PHE A 101 -11.57 4.34 -17.04
N VAL A 102 -10.59 3.51 -16.71
CA VAL A 102 -10.13 3.33 -15.32
C VAL A 102 -8.67 3.74 -15.21
N ASP A 103 -8.44 4.96 -14.74
CA ASP A 103 -7.10 5.51 -14.50
C ASP A 103 -6.47 4.90 -13.23
N TRP A 104 -6.15 3.59 -13.26
CA TRP A 104 -5.48 2.93 -12.13
C TRP A 104 -4.08 3.48 -11.87
N LYS A 105 -3.37 3.91 -12.92
CA LYS A 105 -2.03 4.46 -12.79
C LYS A 105 -2.05 5.81 -12.09
N GLY A 106 -2.96 6.69 -12.46
CA GLY A 106 -3.16 7.97 -11.78
C GLY A 106 -3.67 7.79 -10.34
N GLN A 107 -4.53 6.79 -10.08
CA GLN A 107 -4.92 6.47 -8.70
C GLN A 107 -3.75 5.97 -7.86
N SER A 108 -2.89 5.12 -8.41
CA SER A 108 -1.67 4.67 -7.74
C SER A 108 -0.76 5.84 -7.40
N GLU A 109 -0.56 6.76 -8.34
CA GLU A 109 0.26 7.96 -8.16
C GLU A 109 -0.29 8.87 -7.06
N LYS A 110 -1.60 9.13 -7.05
CA LYS A 110 -2.25 9.93 -6.00
C LYS A 110 -2.03 9.33 -4.61
N HIS A 111 -2.16 8.01 -4.47
CA HIS A 111 -1.91 7.33 -3.20
C HIS A 111 -0.42 7.29 -2.85
N TRP A 112 0.48 7.26 -3.83
CA TRP A 112 1.91 7.39 -3.58
C TRP A 112 2.26 8.77 -3.01
N GLN A 113 1.76 9.85 -3.62
CA GLN A 113 1.96 11.22 -3.14
C GLN A 113 1.37 11.42 -1.74
N ALA A 114 0.19 10.85 -1.48
CA ALA A 114 -0.41 10.86 -0.15
C ALA A 114 0.48 10.14 0.87
N ALA A 115 0.98 8.95 0.54
CA ALA A 115 1.87 8.19 1.41
C ALA A 115 3.19 8.96 1.69
N GLU A 116 3.74 9.64 0.68
CA GLU A 116 4.94 10.47 0.84
C GLU A 116 4.68 11.63 1.82
N ARG A 117 3.57 12.36 1.66
CA ARG A 117 3.20 13.46 2.58
C ARG A 117 3.05 12.94 4.01
N TRP A 118 2.28 11.87 4.22
CA TRP A 118 2.10 11.27 5.52
C TRP A 118 3.40 10.73 6.13
N SER A 119 4.34 10.26 5.31
CA SER A 119 5.65 9.83 5.80
C SER A 119 6.49 11.00 6.32
N LYS A 120 6.41 12.17 5.68
CA LYS A 120 7.05 13.41 6.16
C LYS A 120 6.47 13.85 7.50
N VAL A 121 5.15 13.84 7.65
CA VAL A 121 4.50 14.12 8.93
C VAL A 121 4.91 13.12 10.00
N LEU A 122 4.97 11.82 9.65
CA LEU A 122 5.43 10.78 10.58
C LEU A 122 6.86 11.01 11.05
N ALA A 123 7.74 11.51 10.20
CA ALA A 123 9.11 11.86 10.58
C ALA A 123 9.12 12.99 11.62
N VAL A 124 8.34 14.07 11.41
CA VAL A 124 8.22 15.17 12.36
C VAL A 124 7.68 14.70 13.72
N TYR A 125 6.68 13.82 13.72
CA TYR A 125 6.16 13.21 14.94
C TYR A 125 7.19 12.34 15.65
N ARG A 126 8.01 11.59 14.90
CA ARG A 126 9.06 10.74 15.45
C ARG A 126 10.16 11.56 16.10
N ASP A 127 10.55 12.67 15.48
CA ASP A 127 11.58 13.57 16.01
C ASP A 127 11.13 14.30 17.30
N ALA A 128 9.81 14.52 17.44
CA ALA A 128 9.24 15.15 18.64
C ALA A 128 8.96 14.15 19.78
N TRP A 129 9.18 12.85 19.55
CA TRP A 129 9.01 11.81 20.55
C TRP A 129 10.30 11.56 21.30
N HIS A 130 10.31 11.78 22.60
CA HIS A 130 11.47 11.53 23.45
C HIS A 130 11.63 10.05 23.83
N SER A 131 12.87 9.67 24.13
CA SER A 131 13.20 8.29 24.56
C SER A 131 12.57 7.86 25.88
N ASP A 132 12.14 8.83 26.70
CA ASP A 132 11.41 8.61 27.96
C ASP A 132 9.91 8.33 27.75
N GLY A 133 9.42 8.39 26.52
CA GLY A 133 8.03 8.17 26.18
C GLY A 133 7.14 9.42 26.32
N THR A 134 7.72 10.60 26.26
CA THR A 134 7.00 11.88 26.31
C THR A 134 7.12 12.65 24.99
N TRP A 135 6.20 13.59 24.78
CA TRP A 135 6.21 14.49 23.63
C TRP A 135 6.86 15.83 23.99
N GLU A 136 7.65 16.36 23.06
CA GLU A 136 8.22 17.70 23.20
C GLU A 136 7.11 18.77 23.20
N THR A 137 6.86 19.39 24.37
CA THR A 137 5.72 20.28 24.58
C THR A 137 5.75 21.52 23.67
N GLY A 138 6.95 22.03 23.36
CA GLY A 138 7.12 23.21 22.52
C GLY A 138 6.80 23.00 21.04
N ARG A 139 6.63 21.75 20.58
CA ARG A 139 6.37 21.42 19.18
C ARG A 139 4.93 20.95 18.89
N ILE A 140 4.05 20.96 19.89
CA ILE A 140 2.68 20.44 19.75
C ILE A 140 1.91 21.15 18.64
N ASP A 141 2.03 22.47 18.56
CA ASP A 141 1.32 23.27 17.55
C ASP A 141 1.87 22.97 16.15
N GLN A 142 3.19 22.84 16.00
CA GLN A 142 3.82 22.42 14.74
C GLN A 142 3.37 21.01 14.31
N LEU A 143 3.26 20.07 15.27
CA LEU A 143 2.76 18.73 14.97
C LEU A 143 1.30 18.74 14.50
N ASN A 144 0.46 19.57 15.11
CA ASN A 144 -0.93 19.71 14.72
C ASN A 144 -1.06 20.36 13.34
N GLU A 145 -0.32 21.42 13.07
CA GLU A 145 -0.29 22.09 11.77
C GLU A 145 0.14 21.13 10.66
N ALA A 146 1.25 20.42 10.84
CA ALA A 146 1.72 19.43 9.88
C ALA A 146 0.70 18.31 9.61
N TYR A 147 -0.03 17.88 10.65
CA TYR A 147 -1.09 16.89 10.51
C TYR A 147 -2.25 17.41 9.66
N TRP A 148 -2.75 18.60 9.95
CA TRP A 148 -3.88 19.19 9.24
C TRP A 148 -3.53 19.54 7.79
N ASP A 149 -2.34 20.08 7.53
CA ASP A 149 -1.86 20.34 6.17
C ASP A 149 -1.83 19.05 5.33
N ALA A 150 -1.34 17.97 5.91
CA ALA A 150 -1.33 16.68 5.20
C ALA A 150 -2.75 16.13 4.97
N ASP A 151 -3.66 16.27 5.93
CA ASP A 151 -5.03 15.78 5.81
C ASP A 151 -5.81 16.53 4.72
N GLU A 152 -5.66 17.85 4.65
CA GLU A 152 -6.33 18.71 3.67
C GLU A 152 -5.87 18.42 2.23
N HIS A 153 -4.57 18.13 2.05
CA HIS A 153 -3.96 18.01 0.73
C HIS A 153 -3.80 16.55 0.26
N THR A 154 -4.37 15.57 0.95
CA THR A 154 -4.29 14.16 0.56
C THR A 154 -5.61 13.63 0.01
N VAL A 155 -5.50 12.60 -0.83
CA VAL A 155 -6.69 11.89 -1.34
C VAL A 155 -7.42 11.21 -0.18
N PRO A 156 -8.74 11.35 -0.09
CA PRO A 156 -9.51 10.73 0.98
C PRO A 156 -9.40 9.21 0.92
N LEU A 157 -9.38 8.59 2.10
CA LEU A 157 -9.43 7.15 2.22
C LEU A 157 -10.82 6.61 1.84
N PRO A 158 -10.90 5.39 1.30
CA PRO A 158 -12.19 4.77 1.05
C PRO A 158 -12.98 4.61 2.36
N SER A 159 -14.29 4.75 2.29
CA SER A 159 -15.18 4.60 3.43
C SER A 159 -15.82 3.20 3.52
N GLY A 160 -16.49 2.92 4.63
CA GLY A 160 -17.28 1.72 4.81
C GLY A 160 -16.48 0.41 4.87
N ALA A 161 -17.01 -0.64 4.23
CA ALA A 161 -16.44 -2.00 4.28
C ALA A 161 -15.00 -2.07 3.71
N ALA A 162 -14.69 -1.26 2.69
CA ALA A 162 -13.35 -1.19 2.11
C ALA A 162 -12.32 -0.68 3.13
N PHE A 163 -12.65 0.38 3.88
CA PHE A 163 -11.80 0.89 4.95
C PHE A 163 -11.61 -0.14 6.06
N THR A 164 -12.69 -0.80 6.50
CA THR A 164 -12.63 -1.82 7.55
C THR A 164 -11.71 -2.98 7.16
N SER A 165 -11.78 -3.44 5.90
CA SER A 165 -10.89 -4.48 5.37
C SER A 165 -9.42 -4.05 5.37
N LEU A 166 -9.12 -2.81 4.98
CA LEU A 166 -7.75 -2.27 4.99
C LEU A 166 -7.23 -2.08 6.42
N LYS A 167 -8.09 -1.60 7.32
CA LYS A 167 -7.77 -1.47 8.75
C LYS A 167 -7.46 -2.82 9.39
N SER A 168 -8.23 -3.86 9.10
CA SER A 168 -7.96 -5.21 9.63
C SER A 168 -6.62 -5.76 9.14
N LYS A 169 -6.26 -5.56 7.87
CA LYS A 169 -4.92 -5.92 7.35
C LYS A 169 -3.80 -5.21 8.09
N PHE A 170 -3.96 -3.92 8.35
CA PHE A 170 -2.99 -3.16 9.14
C PHE A 170 -2.83 -3.73 10.56
N LEU A 171 -3.95 -4.00 11.25
CA LEU A 171 -3.92 -4.54 12.61
C LEU A 171 -3.27 -5.93 12.68
N ILE A 172 -3.55 -6.80 11.72
CA ILE A 172 -2.90 -8.10 11.58
C ILE A 172 -1.38 -7.93 11.38
N GLY A 173 -0.96 -7.02 10.52
CA GLY A 173 0.46 -6.72 10.28
C GLY A 173 1.17 -6.22 11.54
N VAL A 174 0.53 -5.37 12.34
CA VAL A 174 1.05 -4.90 13.63
C VAL A 174 1.21 -6.06 14.62
N GLU A 175 0.22 -6.96 14.70
CA GLU A 175 0.27 -8.09 15.63
C GLU A 175 1.34 -9.11 15.22
N ILE A 176 1.46 -9.41 13.94
CA ILE A 176 2.55 -10.26 13.41
C ILE A 176 3.91 -9.65 13.75
N SER A 177 4.08 -8.34 13.61
CA SER A 177 5.32 -7.64 13.95
C SER A 177 5.66 -7.75 15.44
N ARG A 178 4.65 -7.60 16.31
CA ARG A 178 4.80 -7.77 17.77
C ARG A 178 5.21 -9.19 18.14
N LEU A 179 4.57 -10.18 17.53
CA LEU A 179 4.91 -11.59 17.76
C LEU A 179 6.33 -11.90 17.32
N LYS A 180 6.74 -11.42 16.12
CA LYS A 180 8.12 -11.58 15.65
C LYS A 180 9.13 -10.99 16.63
N THR A 181 8.91 -9.77 17.10
CA THR A 181 9.80 -9.13 18.07
C THR A 181 9.88 -9.91 19.38
N ARG A 182 8.75 -10.46 19.84
CA ARG A 182 8.68 -11.21 21.10
C ARG A 182 9.36 -12.57 21.03
N TYR A 183 9.19 -13.31 19.93
CA TYR A 183 9.65 -14.70 19.82
C TYR A 183 10.97 -14.88 19.09
N LEU A 184 11.36 -13.96 18.19
CA LEU A 184 12.57 -14.10 17.39
C LEU A 184 13.74 -13.23 17.86
N GLY A 185 13.51 -12.34 18.84
CA GLY A 185 14.58 -11.51 19.43
C GLY A 185 15.32 -10.61 18.42
N CYS A 186 14.85 -10.49 17.19
CA CYS A 186 15.47 -9.68 16.15
C CYS A 186 14.81 -8.30 16.06
N PRO A 187 15.41 -7.25 16.63
CA PRO A 187 15.02 -5.89 16.33
C PRO A 187 15.58 -5.56 14.93
N GLY A 188 14.78 -5.62 13.89
CA GLY A 188 15.24 -5.08 12.63
C GLY A 188 14.82 -5.75 11.32
N LEU A 189 14.06 -6.82 11.32
CA LEU A 189 13.41 -7.27 10.08
C LEU A 189 12.18 -6.40 9.82
N THR A 190 12.45 -5.21 9.26
CA THR A 190 11.43 -4.47 8.52
C THR A 190 10.90 -5.40 7.44
N LEU A 191 9.66 -5.83 7.59
CA LEU A 191 8.89 -6.40 6.49
C LEU A 191 8.90 -5.37 5.37
N GLY A 192 9.76 -5.56 4.37
CA GLY A 192 9.46 -5.08 3.04
C GLY A 192 8.14 -5.75 2.69
N LEU A 193 7.06 -4.99 2.78
CA LEU A 193 5.76 -5.39 2.27
C LEU A 193 5.93 -5.51 0.75
N ILE A 194 6.06 -6.76 0.30
CA ILE A 194 5.89 -7.14 -1.10
C ILE A 194 4.43 -6.93 -1.49
#